data_fb31e3222c370f8fec54cc082d95d780
#
_entry.id   fb31e3222c370f8fec54cc082d95d780
#
_cell.length_a   1.000
_cell.length_b   1.000
_cell.length_c   1.000
_cell.angle_alpha   90.00
_cell.angle_beta   90.00
_cell.angle_gamma   90.00
#
_symmetry.space_group_name_H-M   'P 1'
#
loop_
_entity.id
_entity.type
_entity.pdbx_description
1 polymer ?
#
loop_
_entity_poly.entity_id
_entity_poly.type
_entity_poly.pdbx_seq_one_letter_code
_entity_poly.pdbx_strand_id
1 'polypeptide(L)' 'MYPRIKELREDKDITQIEIAKVLHCSQRVYSNYERGEIDPPTTVLIRLADFHKVSIDYLLGRTDNPEMNK' A
#
# COMPACT_ATOMS: atom_id res chain seq x y z
N MET A 1 -10.19 3.23 -5.08
CA MET A 1 -8.81 3.71 -5.26
C MET A 1 -8.28 4.27 -3.96
N TYR A 2 -7.03 3.94 -3.63
CA TYR A 2 -6.41 4.38 -2.37
C TYR A 2 -5.13 5.16 -2.70
N PRO A 3 -5.21 6.50 -2.85
CA PRO A 3 -4.07 7.31 -3.29
C PRO A 3 -2.83 7.19 -2.41
N ARG A 4 -3.01 6.91 -1.12
CA ARG A 4 -1.87 6.79 -0.20
C ARG A 4 -0.96 5.61 -0.49
N ILE A 5 -1.47 4.57 -1.16
CA ILE A 5 -0.63 3.42 -1.56
C ILE A 5 0.52 3.91 -2.45
N LYS A 6 0.19 4.70 -3.47
CA LYS A 6 1.21 5.27 -4.36
C LYS A 6 2.06 6.31 -3.67
N GLU A 7 1.44 7.20 -2.89
CA GLU A 7 2.15 8.26 -2.17
C GLU A 7 3.20 7.70 -1.22
N LEU A 8 2.85 6.68 -0.45
CA LEU A 8 3.78 6.07 0.49
C LEU A 8 4.94 5.39 -0.23
N ARG A 9 4.67 4.74 -1.37
CA ARG A 9 5.73 4.14 -2.17
C ARG A 9 6.71 5.21 -2.68
N GLU A 10 6.16 6.29 -3.22
CA GLU A 10 6.96 7.38 -3.77
C GLU A 10 7.78 8.07 -2.68
N ASP A 11 7.22 8.22 -1.49
CA ASP A 11 7.93 8.81 -0.34
C ASP A 11 9.14 7.98 0.06
N LYS A 12 9.09 6.66 -0.14
CA LYS A 12 10.22 5.77 0.16
C LYS A 12 11.19 5.64 -1.01
N ASP A 13 10.88 6.26 -2.14
CA ASP A 13 11.74 6.24 -3.32
C ASP A 13 11.98 4.83 -3.85
N ILE A 14 10.97 3.96 -3.76
CA ILE A 14 11.07 2.58 -4.25
C ILE A 14 10.19 2.40 -5.49
N THR A 15 10.58 1.43 -6.31
CA THR A 15 9.85 1.13 -7.55
C THR A 15 8.67 0.22 -7.29
N GLN A 16 7.75 0.17 -8.27
CA GLN A 16 6.63 -0.79 -8.22
C GLN A 16 7.13 -2.23 -8.18
N ILE A 17 8.22 -2.53 -8.88
CA ILE A 17 8.79 -3.88 -8.89
C ILE A 17 9.27 -4.27 -7.50
N GLU A 18 9.95 -3.35 -6.81
CA GLU A 18 10.47 -3.62 -5.46
C GLU A 18 9.36 -3.91 -4.47
N ILE A 19 8.32 -3.08 -4.46
CA ILE A 19 7.22 -3.27 -3.50
C ILE A 19 6.37 -4.48 -3.87
N ALA A 20 6.22 -4.79 -5.16
CA ALA A 20 5.51 -6.00 -5.60
C ALA A 20 6.19 -7.25 -5.05
N LYS A 21 7.52 -7.28 -5.00
CA LYS A 21 8.25 -8.40 -4.39
C LYS A 21 7.92 -8.57 -2.90
N VAL A 22 7.83 -7.46 -2.18
CA VAL A 22 7.45 -7.49 -0.75
C VAL A 22 6.05 -8.09 -0.58
N LEU A 23 5.14 -7.77 -1.50
CA LEU A 23 3.76 -8.22 -1.44
C LEU A 23 3.55 -9.60 -2.06
N HIS A 24 4.60 -10.22 -2.62
CA HIS A 24 4.51 -11.51 -3.30
C HIS A 24 3.53 -11.49 -4.48
N CYS A 25 3.51 -10.39 -5.22
CA CYS A 25 2.68 -10.26 -6.42
C CYS A 25 3.50 -9.73 -7.59
N SER A 26 2.92 -9.74 -8.79
CA SER A 26 3.59 -9.17 -9.95
C SER A 26 3.49 -7.65 -9.93
N GLN A 27 4.41 -6.99 -10.65
CA GLN A 27 4.34 -5.55 -10.82
C GLN A 27 3.02 -5.12 -11.45
N ARG A 28 2.52 -5.90 -12.40
CA ARG A 28 1.27 -5.60 -13.09
C ARG A 28 0.09 -5.56 -12.11
N VAL A 29 0.00 -6.55 -11.23
CA VAL A 29 -1.05 -6.62 -10.22
C VAL A 29 -0.91 -5.43 -9.26
N TYR A 30 0.29 -5.17 -8.77
CA TYR A 30 0.50 -4.04 -7.88
C TYR A 30 0.13 -2.71 -8.56
N SER A 31 0.52 -2.53 -9.82
CA SER A 31 0.17 -1.34 -10.59
C SER A 31 -1.35 -1.14 -10.66
N ASN A 32 -2.10 -2.22 -10.80
CA ASN A 32 -3.56 -2.15 -10.81
C ASN A 32 -4.12 -1.69 -9.47
N TYR A 33 -3.46 -2.02 -8.37
CA TYR A 33 -3.84 -1.51 -7.04
C TYR A 33 -3.67 0.02 -6.98
N GLU A 34 -2.56 0.54 -7.48
CA GLU A 34 -2.31 1.99 -7.47
C GLU A 34 -3.29 2.74 -8.37
N ARG A 35 -3.65 2.15 -9.51
CA ARG A 35 -4.57 2.78 -10.45
C ARG A 35 -6.03 2.63 -10.10
N GLY A 36 -6.33 1.83 -9.08
CA GLY A 36 -7.71 1.60 -8.66
C GLY A 36 -8.49 0.64 -9.55
N GLU A 37 -7.82 -0.11 -10.42
CA GLU A 37 -8.47 -1.09 -11.29
C GLU A 37 -8.83 -2.36 -10.53
N ILE A 38 -8.07 -2.69 -9.49
CA ILE A 38 -8.31 -3.83 -8.61
C ILE A 38 -8.15 -3.35 -7.17
N ASP A 39 -9.10 -3.70 -6.31
CA ASP A 39 -8.97 -3.41 -4.89
C ASP A 39 -8.00 -4.42 -4.26
N PRO A 40 -7.02 -3.95 -3.46
CA PRO A 40 -6.12 -4.87 -2.79
C PRO A 40 -6.86 -5.75 -1.80
N PRO A 41 -6.58 -7.07 -1.78
CA PRO A 41 -7.15 -7.93 -0.73
C PRO A 41 -6.65 -7.52 0.65
N THR A 42 -7.38 -7.94 1.69
CA THR A 42 -7.03 -7.61 3.07
C THR A 42 -5.60 -8.00 3.42
N THR A 43 -5.14 -9.16 2.97
CA THR A 43 -3.76 -9.59 3.23
C THR A 43 -2.72 -8.65 2.64
N VAL A 44 -2.99 -8.11 1.46
CA VAL A 44 -2.10 -7.13 0.82
C VAL A 44 -2.13 -5.82 1.59
N LEU A 45 -3.30 -5.37 2.03
CA LEU A 45 -3.43 -4.16 2.83
C LEU A 45 -2.65 -4.25 4.13
N ILE A 46 -2.73 -5.40 4.81
CA ILE A 46 -1.98 -5.63 6.05
C ILE A 46 -0.48 -5.55 5.78
N ARG A 47 -0.01 -6.21 4.72
CA ARG A 47 1.41 -6.18 4.36
C ARG A 47 1.90 -4.78 4.00
N LEU A 48 1.10 -4.02 3.27
CA LEU A 48 1.43 -2.64 2.93
C LEU A 48 1.51 -1.77 4.18
N ALA A 49 0.54 -1.89 5.08
CA ALA A 49 0.53 -1.14 6.31
C ALA A 49 1.76 -1.46 7.18
N ASP A 50 2.07 -2.76 7.30
CA ASP A 50 3.25 -3.19 8.06
C ASP A 50 4.55 -2.72 7.41
N PHE A 51 4.65 -2.81 6.10
CA PHE A 51 5.84 -2.37 5.37
C PHE A 51 6.08 -0.87 5.54
N HIS A 52 5.03 -0.07 5.43
CA HIS A 52 5.12 1.38 5.57
C HIS A 52 5.06 1.84 7.03
N LYS A 53 4.80 0.92 7.96
CA LYS A 53 4.68 1.21 9.40
C LYS A 53 3.60 2.25 9.69
N VAL A 54 2.46 2.07 9.05
CA VAL A 54 1.28 2.93 9.24
C VAL A 54 0.08 2.05 9.55
N SER A 55 -0.99 2.66 10.07
CA SER A 55 -2.24 1.94 10.29
C SER A 55 -2.95 1.66 8.96
N ILE A 56 -3.79 0.63 8.95
CA ILE A 56 -4.62 0.34 7.79
C ILE A 56 -5.57 1.50 7.53
N ASP A 57 -6.11 2.11 8.57
CA ASP A 57 -7.00 3.28 8.41
C ASP A 57 -6.29 4.43 7.70
N TYR A 58 -5.03 4.68 8.03
CA TYR A 58 -4.25 5.70 7.35
C TYR A 58 -4.03 5.33 5.88
N LEU A 59 -3.68 4.07 5.63
CA LEU A 59 -3.44 3.56 4.28
C LEU A 59 -4.67 3.74 3.39
N LEU A 60 -5.86 3.52 3.95
CA LEU A 60 -7.13 3.63 3.23
C LEU A 60 -7.66 5.07 3.16
N GLY A 61 -7.00 6.02 3.83
CA GLY A 61 -7.42 7.41 3.82
C GLY A 61 -8.55 7.73 4.79
N ARG A 62 -8.79 6.85 5.78
CA ARG A 62 -9.86 7.05 6.77
C ARG A 62 -9.42 7.95 7.93
N THR A 63 -8.13 8.13 8.12
CA THR A 63 -7.56 9.00 9.14
C THR A 63 -6.30 9.64 8.60
N ASP A 64 -5.93 10.80 9.12
CA ASP A 64 -4.67 11.46 8.81
C ASP A 64 -3.55 11.08 9.79
N ASN A 65 -3.88 10.26 10.80
CA ASN A 65 -2.90 9.81 11.78
C ASN A 65 -2.30 8.46 11.32
N PRO A 66 -0.98 8.42 11.01
CA PRO A 66 -0.36 7.18 10.52
C PRO A 66 -0.09 6.17 11.62
N GLU A 67 -0.24 6.51 12.89
CA GLU A 67 0.10 5.60 13.98
C GLU A 67 -0.68 4.30 13.90
N MET A 68 0.05 3.20 14.07
CA MET A 68 -0.56 1.88 14.12
C MET A 68 -1.32 1.71 15.44
N ASN A 69 -2.53 1.18 15.36
CA ASN A 69 -3.28 0.79 16.54
C ASN A 69 -2.67 -0.48 17.14
N LYS A 70 -2.50 -0.45 18.44
CA LYS A 70 -1.99 -1.61 19.17
C LYS A 70 -3.12 -2.45 19.73
#